data_69e849af8bef6c3b51eb9d7cc4fa7b3e
#
_entry.id   69e849af8bef6c3b51eb9d7cc4fa7b3e
#
_cell.length_a   1.000
_cell.length_b   1.000
_cell.length_c   1.000
_cell.angle_alpha   90.00
_cell.angle_beta   90.00
_cell.angle_gamma   90.00
#
_symmetry.space_group_name_H-M   'P 1'
#
loop_
_entity.id
_entity.type
_entity.pdbx_description
1 polymer ?
#
loop_
_entity_poly.entity_id
_entity_poly.type
_entity_poly.pdbx_seq_one_letter_code
_entity_poly.pdbx_strand_id
1 'polypeptide(L)'
;MKIALVTNDFLPRKGGITNVMVNVSSKLRELGEKVLVFNRTCENKENSYFKVLSNATSLRGLFTHHIKFIYFLFCLFVRILFFFVGIKLKDKLKLTFYYCFYPKLLVRRIISIKNLVFHFKKQKFNIILSGTADISLLYSFILSKWFGIPLVTIAHGDDFLRRYPFNINEFIFRSIQKTIVTNRFMRKLFFKVHNVDPNKVKVIHLGVDIEKSIVKESVKELREKFNIHLNDFVILTVSRFYPRKGFDTILKAIKLIIEEHPNIPLQYVIIGSGKDEPRIKKLISDLNIKSHVKLLGSVNETVKNQYYKLSDVFVLVPEVKKESIEGFGIVYIEANYFNIPVIGARSGGVRIAIEDGKSGFLIEPKDFRSLKEKLILLYNDKHLCRDLGLYGHARVKESFNWTKNALIYQNVLKSAIKEYYSNIK
;
A
#
# COMPACT_ATOMS: atom_id res chain seq x y z
N MET A 1 21.85 3.97 12.14
CA MET A 1 22.24 2.97 11.08
C MET A 1 22.00 3.54 9.69
N LYS A 2 22.67 2.99 8.68
CA LYS A 2 22.48 3.35 7.28
C LYS A 2 21.63 2.29 6.58
N ILE A 3 20.44 2.67 6.15
CA ILE A 3 19.40 1.77 5.62
C ILE A 3 19.29 1.97 4.12
N ALA A 4 19.34 0.89 3.34
CA ALA A 4 18.96 0.88 1.93
C ALA A 4 17.50 0.46 1.81
N LEU A 5 16.58 1.39 1.54
CA LEU A 5 15.17 1.09 1.24
C LEU A 5 15.01 0.83 -0.26
N VAL A 6 14.76 -0.42 -0.63
CA VAL A 6 14.56 -0.84 -2.02
C VAL A 6 13.08 -1.09 -2.27
N THR A 7 12.45 -0.33 -3.17
CA THR A 7 11.02 -0.43 -3.45
C THR A 7 10.67 0.00 -4.88
N ASN A 8 9.58 -0.52 -5.42
CA ASN A 8 8.98 -0.04 -6.69
C ASN A 8 7.87 0.99 -6.45
N ASP A 9 7.40 1.12 -5.21
CA ASP A 9 6.29 1.97 -4.81
C ASP A 9 6.79 3.13 -3.95
N PHE A 10 7.23 4.19 -4.63
CA PHE A 10 7.66 5.45 -4.03
C PHE A 10 7.26 6.63 -4.93
N LEU A 11 7.39 7.86 -4.45
CA LEU A 11 7.09 9.06 -5.25
C LEU A 11 7.83 9.02 -6.61
N PRO A 12 7.23 9.49 -7.70
CA PRO A 12 5.95 10.22 -7.82
C PRO A 12 4.69 9.34 -7.92
N ARG A 13 4.79 8.01 -7.77
CA ARG A 13 3.62 7.14 -7.74
C ARG A 13 2.72 7.51 -6.56
N LYS A 14 1.39 7.44 -6.77
CA LYS A 14 0.38 7.63 -5.72
C LYS A 14 -0.27 6.30 -5.36
N GLY A 15 -0.44 6.03 -4.07
CA GLY A 15 -1.11 4.82 -3.60
C GLY A 15 -0.80 4.49 -2.14
N GLY A 16 -1.56 3.56 -1.56
CA GLY A 16 -1.41 3.18 -0.15
C GLY A 16 0.01 2.70 0.19
N ILE A 17 0.63 1.83 -0.64
CA ILE A 17 2.00 1.34 -0.40
C ILE A 17 3.01 2.49 -0.49
N THR A 18 2.84 3.40 -1.47
CA THR A 18 3.70 4.58 -1.59
C THR A 18 3.66 5.43 -0.32
N ASN A 19 2.46 5.69 0.23
CA ASN A 19 2.32 6.43 1.48
C ASN A 19 3.02 5.73 2.64
N VAL A 20 2.93 4.40 2.72
CA VAL A 20 3.66 3.61 3.73
C VAL A 20 5.17 3.81 3.59
N MET A 21 5.72 3.68 2.37
CA MET A 21 7.17 3.81 2.14
C MET A 21 7.69 5.22 2.43
N VAL A 22 6.93 6.24 2.05
CA VAL A 22 7.24 7.65 2.36
C VAL A 22 7.27 7.86 3.87
N ASN A 23 6.24 7.42 4.60
CA ASN A 23 6.17 7.60 6.05
C ASN A 23 7.25 6.80 6.79
N VAL A 24 7.46 5.53 6.45
CA VAL A 24 8.54 4.71 7.04
C VAL A 24 9.90 5.38 6.83
N SER A 25 10.20 5.85 5.60
CA SER A 25 11.49 6.49 5.31
C SER A 25 11.66 7.84 6.02
N SER A 26 10.61 8.68 6.05
CA SER A 26 10.62 9.99 6.70
C SER A 26 10.79 9.84 8.23
N LYS A 27 9.93 9.02 8.85
CA LYS A 27 9.96 8.86 10.31
C LYS A 27 11.23 8.14 10.81
N LEU A 28 11.80 7.22 10.05
CA LEU A 28 13.12 6.66 10.39
C LEU A 28 14.24 7.73 10.31
N ARG A 29 14.16 8.67 9.36
CA ARG A 29 15.11 9.81 9.29
C ARG A 29 14.94 10.76 10.48
N GLU A 30 13.70 11.04 10.89
CA GLU A 30 13.40 11.83 12.09
C GLU A 30 13.98 11.19 13.38
N LEU A 31 14.07 9.85 13.40
CA LEU A 31 14.75 9.08 14.47
C LEU A 31 16.28 9.02 14.33
N GLY A 32 16.88 9.84 13.44
CA GLY A 32 18.33 9.93 13.24
C GLY A 32 18.93 8.85 12.34
N GLU A 33 18.11 8.04 11.66
CA GLU A 33 18.61 7.01 10.75
C GLU A 33 18.92 7.57 9.36
N LYS A 34 19.98 7.10 8.71
CA LYS A 34 20.32 7.49 7.33
C LYS A 34 19.61 6.55 6.36
N VAL A 35 18.48 6.97 5.79
CA VAL A 35 17.69 6.16 4.83
C VAL A 35 17.93 6.64 3.42
N LEU A 36 18.44 5.77 2.55
CA LEU A 36 18.56 6.00 1.11
C LEU A 36 17.53 5.14 0.38
N VAL A 37 16.71 5.80 -0.44
CA VAL A 37 15.62 5.14 -1.17
C VAL A 37 16.07 4.81 -2.59
N PHE A 38 15.96 3.55 -2.96
CA PHE A 38 16.21 3.04 -4.29
C PHE A 38 14.88 2.67 -4.94
N ASN A 39 14.41 3.52 -5.84
CA ASN A 39 13.16 3.35 -6.56
C ASN A 39 13.41 3.28 -8.07
N ARG A 40 12.79 2.30 -8.73
CA ARG A 40 12.92 2.08 -10.17
C ARG A 40 12.26 3.14 -11.03
N THR A 41 11.29 3.89 -10.52
CA THR A 41 10.42 4.78 -11.31
C THR A 41 10.65 6.26 -11.05
N CYS A 42 11.60 6.64 -10.21
CA CYS A 42 11.87 8.06 -9.92
C CYS A 42 12.78 8.71 -10.95
N GLU A 43 12.21 9.60 -11.74
CA GLU A 43 12.92 10.66 -12.50
C GLU A 43 13.07 11.94 -11.65
N ASN A 44 13.20 11.88 -10.35
CA ASN A 44 13.22 13.07 -9.50
C ASN A 44 14.58 13.77 -9.56
N LYS A 45 14.56 15.06 -9.96
CA LYS A 45 15.71 15.95 -10.09
C LYS A 45 16.47 16.18 -8.76
N GLU A 46 15.86 15.92 -7.62
CA GLU A 46 16.50 16.07 -6.29
C GLU A 46 17.19 14.80 -5.78
N ASN A 47 16.87 13.63 -6.32
CA ASN A 47 17.59 12.39 -6.04
C ASN A 47 18.44 12.04 -7.27
N SER A 48 19.63 12.65 -7.37
CA SER A 48 20.60 12.51 -8.47
C SER A 48 21.05 11.06 -8.80
N TYR A 49 20.53 10.06 -8.08
CA TYR A 49 20.93 8.66 -8.17
C TYR A 49 20.24 7.84 -9.27
N PHE A 50 19.21 8.36 -9.95
CA PHE A 50 18.46 7.61 -10.97
C PHE A 50 18.44 8.22 -12.37
N LYS A 51 19.19 9.30 -12.63
CA LYS A 51 19.26 9.97 -13.94
C LYS A 51 19.75 9.08 -15.10
N VAL A 52 20.34 7.93 -14.81
CA VAL A 52 20.96 7.05 -15.80
C VAL A 52 19.97 6.05 -16.45
N LEU A 53 18.77 5.88 -15.92
CA LEU A 53 17.80 4.89 -16.44
C LEU A 53 16.88 5.40 -17.56
N SER A 54 16.73 6.72 -17.72
CA SER A 54 15.89 7.31 -18.78
C SER A 54 16.53 7.27 -20.17
N ASN A 55 17.85 7.23 -20.25
CA ASN A 55 18.58 7.23 -21.53
C ASN A 55 18.65 5.85 -22.21
N ALA A 56 18.12 4.79 -21.59
CA ALA A 56 18.10 3.44 -22.19
C ALA A 56 17.07 3.26 -23.32
N THR A 57 16.26 4.27 -23.62
CA THR A 57 15.28 4.21 -24.73
C THR A 57 15.87 4.56 -26.09
N SER A 58 17.10 5.10 -26.17
CA SER A 58 17.77 5.47 -27.43
C SER A 58 18.59 4.34 -28.08
N LEU A 59 18.63 3.16 -27.48
CA LEU A 59 19.42 2.00 -27.99
C LEU A 59 18.72 1.24 -29.14
N ARG A 60 18.03 1.94 -30.05
CA ARG A 60 17.45 1.27 -31.24
C ARG A 60 18.47 0.76 -32.25
N GLY A 61 19.74 1.12 -32.13
CA GLY A 61 20.79 0.85 -33.14
C GLY A 61 21.81 -0.25 -32.82
N LEU A 62 21.89 -0.78 -31.58
CA LEU A 62 22.94 -1.74 -31.17
C LEU A 62 22.44 -3.20 -31.07
N PHE A 63 21.39 -3.56 -31.76
CA PHE A 63 20.51 -4.66 -31.31
C PHE A 63 20.71 -6.04 -31.96
N THR A 64 21.74 -6.35 -32.73
CA THR A 64 21.72 -7.62 -33.47
C THR A 64 22.78 -8.68 -33.13
N HIS A 65 23.99 -8.34 -32.76
CA HIS A 65 25.02 -9.37 -32.50
C HIS A 65 25.50 -9.50 -31.05
N HIS A 66 25.58 -8.42 -30.30
CA HIS A 66 26.05 -8.46 -28.90
C HIS A 66 25.04 -9.02 -27.91
N ILE A 67 23.74 -9.04 -28.25
CA ILE A 67 22.67 -9.50 -27.38
C ILE A 67 22.73 -11.00 -27.11
N LYS A 68 23.05 -11.82 -28.11
CA LYS A 68 23.18 -13.29 -27.93
C LYS A 68 24.31 -13.62 -26.97
N PHE A 69 25.40 -12.88 -27.02
CA PHE A 69 26.57 -13.07 -26.14
C PHE A 69 26.29 -12.59 -24.71
N ILE A 70 25.69 -11.39 -24.54
CA ILE A 70 25.25 -10.87 -23.24
C ILE A 70 24.19 -11.78 -22.64
N TYR A 71 23.31 -12.32 -23.45
CA TYR A 71 22.29 -13.28 -23.05
C TYR A 71 22.91 -14.61 -22.57
N PHE A 72 23.90 -15.15 -23.29
CA PHE A 72 24.65 -16.34 -22.90
C PHE A 72 25.41 -16.10 -21.58
N LEU A 73 26.11 -14.97 -21.43
CA LEU A 73 26.80 -14.60 -20.19
C LEU A 73 25.82 -14.43 -19.02
N PHE A 74 24.63 -13.95 -19.28
CA PHE A 74 23.61 -13.82 -18.25
C PHE A 74 23.00 -15.17 -17.86
N CYS A 75 22.73 -16.06 -18.80
CA CYS A 75 22.29 -17.42 -18.49
C CYS A 75 23.34 -18.15 -17.67
N LEU A 76 24.61 -17.93 -17.99
CA LEU A 76 25.77 -18.46 -17.25
C LEU A 76 25.83 -17.83 -15.84
N PHE A 77 25.68 -16.50 -15.72
CA PHE A 77 25.66 -15.78 -14.44
C PHE A 77 24.48 -16.20 -13.56
N VAL A 78 23.28 -16.34 -14.13
CA VAL A 78 22.10 -16.87 -13.43
C VAL A 78 22.31 -18.31 -12.98
N ARG A 79 22.95 -19.15 -13.80
CA ARG A 79 23.34 -20.53 -13.42
C ARG A 79 24.33 -20.53 -12.26
N ILE A 80 25.35 -19.67 -12.31
CA ILE A 80 26.36 -19.54 -11.25
C ILE A 80 25.69 -19.00 -9.96
N LEU A 81 24.85 -17.97 -10.07
CA LEU A 81 24.14 -17.40 -8.93
C LEU A 81 23.21 -18.43 -8.25
N PHE A 82 22.49 -19.23 -9.05
CA PHE A 82 21.63 -20.30 -8.53
C PHE A 82 22.43 -21.52 -8.04
N PHE A 83 23.64 -21.75 -8.52
CA PHE A 83 24.54 -22.75 -7.96
C PHE A 83 24.94 -22.41 -6.52
N PHE A 84 25.28 -21.14 -6.26
CA PHE A 84 25.60 -20.67 -4.90
C PHE A 84 24.39 -20.56 -3.97
N VAL A 85 23.17 -20.45 -4.50
CA VAL A 85 21.92 -20.30 -3.72
C VAL A 85 21.25 -21.64 -3.39
N GLY A 86 21.81 -22.80 -3.82
CA GLY A 86 21.28 -24.12 -3.45
C GLY A 86 19.94 -24.51 -4.10
N ILE A 87 19.53 -23.87 -5.17
CA ILE A 87 18.28 -24.20 -5.90
C ILE A 87 18.48 -25.46 -6.74
N LYS A 88 17.52 -26.40 -6.69
CA LYS A 88 17.56 -27.66 -7.43
C LYS A 88 17.66 -27.43 -8.95
N LEU A 89 18.42 -28.28 -9.66
CA LEU A 89 18.71 -28.17 -11.11
C LEU A 89 17.44 -28.04 -11.98
N LYS A 90 16.37 -28.77 -11.62
CA LYS A 90 15.06 -28.73 -12.32
C LYS A 90 14.42 -27.34 -12.32
N ASP A 91 14.57 -26.59 -11.23
CA ASP A 91 14.01 -25.25 -11.05
C ASP A 91 14.89 -24.18 -11.74
N LYS A 92 16.21 -24.42 -11.84
CA LYS A 92 17.15 -23.60 -12.63
C LYS A 92 16.80 -23.58 -14.12
N LEU A 93 16.49 -24.75 -14.69
CA LEU A 93 16.13 -24.90 -16.11
C LEU A 93 14.83 -24.15 -16.45
N LYS A 94 13.81 -24.25 -15.62
CA LYS A 94 12.52 -23.56 -15.83
C LYS A 94 12.66 -22.03 -15.76
N LEU A 95 13.48 -21.50 -14.82
CA LEU A 95 13.74 -20.07 -14.72
C LEU A 95 14.47 -19.53 -15.95
N THR A 96 15.44 -20.29 -16.44
CA THR A 96 16.16 -19.99 -17.68
C THR A 96 15.18 -19.94 -18.86
N PHE A 97 14.27 -20.92 -18.95
CA PHE A 97 13.27 -21.00 -20.01
C PHE A 97 12.29 -19.79 -19.97
N TYR A 98 11.79 -19.41 -18.78
CA TYR A 98 10.92 -18.25 -18.61
C TYR A 98 11.57 -16.95 -19.11
N TYR A 99 12.85 -16.72 -18.84
CA TYR A 99 13.54 -15.52 -19.30
C TYR A 99 13.91 -15.54 -20.79
N CYS A 100 13.99 -16.72 -21.42
CA CYS A 100 14.17 -16.84 -22.86
C CYS A 100 13.00 -16.21 -23.65
N PHE A 101 11.77 -16.29 -23.13
CA PHE A 101 10.59 -15.70 -23.78
C PHE A 101 10.41 -14.19 -23.56
N TYR A 102 11.14 -13.57 -22.60
CA TYR A 102 11.01 -12.16 -22.28
C TYR A 102 12.35 -11.40 -22.24
N PRO A 103 13.09 -11.33 -23.34
CA PRO A 103 14.46 -10.76 -23.34
C PRO A 103 14.49 -9.27 -22.98
N LYS A 104 13.52 -8.47 -23.43
CA LYS A 104 13.45 -7.02 -23.07
C LYS A 104 13.26 -6.79 -21.57
N LEU A 105 12.50 -7.65 -20.91
CA LEU A 105 12.28 -7.58 -19.47
C LEU A 105 13.56 -7.93 -18.71
N LEU A 106 14.32 -8.87 -19.23
CA LEU A 106 15.59 -9.32 -18.71
C LEU A 106 16.64 -8.21 -18.74
N VAL A 107 16.85 -7.59 -19.91
CA VAL A 107 17.82 -6.49 -20.08
C VAL A 107 17.54 -5.35 -19.11
N ARG A 108 16.27 -4.93 -18.98
CA ARG A 108 15.87 -3.91 -18.00
C ARG A 108 16.19 -4.30 -16.56
N ARG A 109 16.06 -5.57 -16.20
CA ARG A 109 16.37 -6.08 -14.86
C ARG A 109 17.87 -6.10 -14.57
N ILE A 110 18.68 -6.51 -15.57
CA ILE A 110 20.15 -6.50 -15.46
C ILE A 110 20.67 -5.07 -15.24
N ILE A 111 20.20 -4.12 -16.02
CA ILE A 111 20.59 -2.69 -15.88
C ILE A 111 20.22 -2.18 -14.49
N SER A 112 19.02 -2.52 -14.00
CA SER A 112 18.57 -2.12 -12.66
C SER A 112 19.48 -2.68 -11.55
N ILE A 113 19.86 -3.96 -11.63
CA ILE A 113 20.76 -4.60 -10.66
C ILE A 113 22.17 -3.99 -10.76
N LYS A 114 22.71 -3.78 -11.94
CA LYS A 114 24.05 -3.18 -12.14
C LYS A 114 24.15 -1.81 -11.48
N ASN A 115 23.13 -0.96 -11.65
CA ASN A 115 23.10 0.35 -11.04
C ASN A 115 23.00 0.27 -9.49
N LEU A 116 22.17 -0.62 -8.97
CA LEU A 116 22.09 -0.87 -7.54
C LEU A 116 23.45 -1.33 -6.97
N VAL A 117 24.11 -2.31 -7.61
CA VAL A 117 25.44 -2.81 -7.22
C VAL A 117 26.46 -1.67 -7.19
N PHE A 118 26.47 -0.78 -8.19
CA PHE A 118 27.38 0.36 -8.23
C PHE A 118 27.22 1.28 -7.03
N HIS A 119 25.97 1.60 -6.65
CA HIS A 119 25.69 2.43 -5.48
C HIS A 119 26.03 1.72 -4.17
N PHE A 120 25.76 0.42 -4.06
CA PHE A 120 26.10 -0.37 -2.89
C PHE A 120 27.61 -0.48 -2.67
N LYS A 121 28.44 -0.55 -3.74
CA LYS A 121 29.89 -0.51 -3.65
C LYS A 121 30.43 0.79 -3.07
N LYS A 122 29.80 1.93 -3.43
CA LYS A 122 30.20 3.26 -2.96
C LYS A 122 29.77 3.58 -1.53
N GLN A 123 28.77 2.87 -1.02
CA GLN A 123 28.14 3.18 0.26
C GLN A 123 28.02 1.93 1.14
N LYS A 124 28.58 1.99 2.35
CA LYS A 124 28.41 0.89 3.34
C LYS A 124 27.05 1.00 4.01
N PHE A 125 26.14 0.05 3.71
CA PHE A 125 24.84 -0.08 4.39
C PHE A 125 24.92 -1.07 5.54
N ASN A 126 24.16 -0.81 6.60
CA ASN A 126 24.05 -1.73 7.75
C ASN A 126 22.95 -2.76 7.51
N ILE A 127 21.91 -2.39 6.74
CA ILE A 127 20.73 -3.23 6.50
C ILE A 127 20.02 -2.82 5.21
N ILE A 128 19.40 -3.81 4.54
CA ILE A 128 18.48 -3.60 3.43
C ILE A 128 17.06 -3.76 3.94
N LEU A 129 16.19 -2.80 3.65
CA LEU A 129 14.75 -2.89 3.84
C LEU A 129 14.08 -2.99 2.47
N SER A 130 13.52 -4.16 2.12
CA SER A 130 12.67 -4.29 0.95
C SER A 130 11.29 -3.74 1.27
N GLY A 131 10.88 -2.71 0.55
CA GLY A 131 9.60 -2.04 0.79
C GLY A 131 8.37 -2.83 0.35
N THR A 132 8.57 -3.87 -0.48
CA THR A 132 7.52 -4.78 -0.95
C THR A 132 8.06 -6.20 -1.11
N ALA A 133 7.16 -7.19 -1.04
CA ALA A 133 7.49 -8.61 -1.21
C ALA A 133 7.39 -9.09 -2.67
N ASP A 134 7.49 -8.17 -3.60
CA ASP A 134 7.49 -8.40 -5.05
C ASP A 134 8.93 -8.54 -5.62
N ILE A 135 9.13 -8.12 -6.85
CA ILE A 135 10.45 -8.11 -7.52
C ILE A 135 11.50 -7.31 -6.73
N SER A 136 11.09 -6.33 -5.91
CA SER A 136 12.01 -5.58 -5.05
C SER A 136 12.66 -6.48 -4.00
N LEU A 137 11.93 -7.47 -3.49
CA LEU A 137 12.45 -8.48 -2.56
C LEU A 137 13.55 -9.33 -3.21
N LEU A 138 13.37 -9.76 -4.47
CA LEU A 138 14.38 -10.52 -5.19
C LEU A 138 15.68 -9.72 -5.37
N TYR A 139 15.57 -8.44 -5.77
CA TYR A 139 16.75 -7.58 -5.90
C TYR A 139 17.44 -7.35 -4.56
N SER A 140 16.66 -7.08 -3.53
CA SER A 140 17.15 -6.92 -2.16
C SER A 140 17.86 -8.16 -1.65
N PHE A 141 17.35 -9.35 -1.98
CA PHE A 141 17.96 -10.63 -1.62
C PHE A 141 19.31 -10.85 -2.31
N ILE A 142 19.39 -10.58 -3.63
CA ILE A 142 20.65 -10.67 -4.38
C ILE A 142 21.70 -9.73 -3.78
N LEU A 143 21.34 -8.47 -3.50
CA LEU A 143 22.24 -7.49 -2.89
C LEU A 143 22.66 -7.90 -1.47
N SER A 144 21.72 -8.41 -0.68
CA SER A 144 21.99 -8.92 0.67
C SER A 144 23.05 -10.03 0.66
N LYS A 145 22.92 -11.00 -0.24
CA LYS A 145 23.87 -12.09 -0.37
C LYS A 145 25.22 -11.64 -0.92
N TRP A 146 25.21 -10.74 -1.91
CA TRP A 146 26.45 -10.24 -2.54
C TRP A 146 27.30 -9.40 -1.59
N PHE A 147 26.66 -8.54 -0.80
CA PHE A 147 27.38 -7.62 0.09
C PHE A 147 27.46 -8.09 1.55
N GLY A 148 26.92 -9.24 1.90
CA GLY A 148 26.90 -9.73 3.29
C GLY A 148 26.12 -8.81 4.21
N ILE A 149 24.93 -8.31 3.79
CA ILE A 149 24.13 -7.33 4.52
C ILE A 149 22.79 -7.95 4.91
N PRO A 150 22.32 -7.81 6.17
CA PRO A 150 21.03 -8.34 6.60
C PRO A 150 19.87 -7.73 5.80
N LEU A 151 18.80 -8.51 5.61
CA LEU A 151 17.62 -8.15 4.84
C LEU A 151 16.35 -8.29 5.68
N VAL A 152 15.54 -7.23 5.68
CA VAL A 152 14.16 -7.22 6.18
C VAL A 152 13.23 -6.84 5.04
N THR A 153 12.04 -7.41 4.98
CA THR A 153 11.02 -7.05 3.98
C THR A 153 9.71 -6.65 4.63
N ILE A 154 8.94 -5.79 3.92
CA ILE A 154 7.56 -5.46 4.26
C ILE A 154 6.64 -6.16 3.26
N ALA A 155 5.63 -6.87 3.77
CA ALA A 155 4.64 -7.60 2.98
C ALA A 155 3.25 -6.99 3.22
N HIS A 156 2.60 -6.50 2.14
CA HIS A 156 1.39 -5.68 2.23
C HIS A 156 0.09 -6.44 1.92
N GLY A 157 0.16 -7.54 1.17
CA GLY A 157 -1.00 -8.34 0.75
C GLY A 157 -0.79 -8.95 -0.61
N ASP A 158 -1.29 -8.34 -1.67
CA ASP A 158 -1.20 -8.85 -3.05
C ASP A 158 0.25 -9.18 -3.48
N ASP A 159 1.24 -8.51 -2.88
CA ASP A 159 2.67 -8.67 -3.18
C ASP A 159 3.23 -10.02 -2.73
N PHE A 160 2.78 -10.56 -1.60
CA PHE A 160 3.21 -11.88 -1.12
C PHE A 160 2.24 -13.02 -1.49
N LEU A 161 0.98 -12.69 -1.85
CA LEU A 161 0.01 -13.68 -2.33
C LEU A 161 0.34 -14.19 -3.73
N ARG A 162 0.99 -13.37 -4.55
CA ARG A 162 1.46 -13.78 -5.88
C ARG A 162 2.56 -14.83 -5.74
N ARG A 163 2.25 -16.04 -6.14
CA ARG A 163 3.27 -17.09 -6.24
C ARG A 163 4.16 -16.82 -7.44
N TYR A 164 5.40 -16.48 -7.19
CA TYR A 164 6.41 -16.47 -8.23
C TYR A 164 6.79 -17.92 -8.60
N PRO A 165 7.23 -18.15 -9.86
CA PRO A 165 7.70 -19.49 -10.25
C PRO A 165 8.67 -20.07 -9.22
N PHE A 166 8.53 -21.37 -8.93
CA PHE A 166 9.41 -22.15 -8.02
C PHE A 166 9.37 -21.77 -6.54
N ASN A 167 8.30 -21.13 -6.07
CA ASN A 167 8.16 -20.68 -4.67
C ASN A 167 9.38 -19.84 -4.20
N ILE A 168 9.99 -19.08 -5.12
CA ILE A 168 11.21 -18.32 -4.83
C ILE A 168 11.01 -17.35 -3.68
N ASN A 169 9.79 -16.81 -3.53
CA ASN A 169 9.43 -15.94 -2.42
C ASN A 169 9.52 -16.67 -1.09
N GLU A 170 9.02 -17.90 -1.00
CA GLU A 170 9.09 -18.68 0.23
C GLU A 170 10.53 -18.98 0.63
N PHE A 171 11.38 -19.37 -0.34
CA PHE A 171 12.80 -19.56 -0.11
C PHE A 171 13.45 -18.29 0.44
N ILE A 172 13.13 -17.11 -0.13
CA ILE A 172 13.67 -15.85 0.35
C ILE A 172 13.16 -15.55 1.77
N PHE A 173 11.85 -15.69 2.03
CA PHE A 173 11.27 -15.44 3.37
C PHE A 173 11.90 -16.33 4.46
N ARG A 174 12.23 -17.58 4.14
CA ARG A 174 12.95 -18.48 5.05
C ARG A 174 14.39 -18.05 5.32
N SER A 175 15.02 -17.43 4.33
CA SER A 175 16.45 -17.08 4.33
C SER A 175 16.76 -15.72 4.93
N ILE A 176 15.79 -14.79 5.00
CA ILE A 176 15.99 -13.43 5.53
C ILE A 176 15.74 -13.36 7.04
N GLN A 177 16.16 -12.26 7.65
CA GLN A 177 16.09 -12.08 9.10
C GLN A 177 14.67 -11.88 9.59
N LYS A 178 13.94 -10.89 9.00
CA LYS A 178 12.55 -10.61 9.41
C LYS A 178 11.68 -10.26 8.20
N THR A 179 10.40 -10.63 8.30
CA THR A 179 9.32 -10.18 7.45
C THR A 179 8.34 -9.37 8.29
N ILE A 180 8.04 -8.16 7.87
CA ILE A 180 7.06 -7.28 8.52
C ILE A 180 5.75 -7.39 7.75
N VAL A 181 4.65 -7.65 8.43
CA VAL A 181 3.29 -7.65 7.88
C VAL A 181 2.47 -6.55 8.55
N THR A 182 1.51 -5.97 7.81
CA THR A 182 0.82 -4.75 8.21
C THR A 182 -0.24 -4.93 9.29
N ASN A 183 -0.68 -6.18 9.56
CA ASN A 183 -1.66 -6.48 10.60
C ASN A 183 -1.76 -7.98 10.88
N ARG A 184 -2.55 -8.35 11.92
CA ARG A 184 -2.75 -9.74 12.33
C ARG A 184 -3.46 -10.59 11.27
N PHE A 185 -4.37 -10.02 10.49
CA PHE A 185 -5.03 -10.72 9.38
C PHE A 185 -4.01 -11.07 8.29
N MET A 186 -3.15 -10.12 7.90
CA MET A 186 -2.07 -10.38 6.95
C MET A 186 -1.08 -11.41 7.47
N ARG A 187 -0.79 -11.43 8.78
CA ARG A 187 0.05 -12.47 9.39
C ARG A 187 -0.56 -13.86 9.25
N LYS A 188 -1.87 -14.01 9.54
CA LYS A 188 -2.57 -15.30 9.35
C LYS A 188 -2.57 -15.72 7.87
N LEU A 189 -2.81 -14.78 6.97
CA LEU A 189 -2.81 -15.05 5.52
C LEU A 189 -1.41 -15.41 5.01
N PHE A 190 -0.37 -14.75 5.50
CA PHE A 190 1.02 -15.04 5.17
C PHE A 190 1.39 -16.49 5.51
N PHE A 191 1.02 -16.99 6.69
CA PHE A 191 1.27 -18.38 7.10
C PHE A 191 0.41 -19.42 6.38
N LYS A 192 -0.73 -19.04 5.78
CA LYS A 192 -1.49 -19.95 4.89
C LYS A 192 -0.78 -20.18 3.56
N VAL A 193 0.05 -19.24 3.13
CA VAL A 193 0.71 -19.29 1.81
C VAL A 193 2.16 -19.71 1.92
N HIS A 194 2.84 -19.32 3.01
CA HIS A 194 4.28 -19.51 3.21
C HIS A 194 4.57 -20.25 4.52
N ASN A 195 5.39 -21.28 4.44
CA ASN A 195 5.89 -22.02 5.59
C ASN A 195 7.20 -21.37 6.08
N VAL A 196 7.10 -20.41 6.98
CA VAL A 196 8.20 -19.60 7.54
C VAL A 196 8.13 -19.62 9.06
N ASP A 197 9.29 -19.59 9.74
CA ASP A 197 9.35 -19.51 11.19
C ASP A 197 8.54 -18.31 11.72
N PRO A 198 7.57 -18.53 12.62
CA PRO A 198 6.74 -17.47 13.19
C PRO A 198 7.53 -16.35 13.88
N ASN A 199 8.72 -16.64 14.41
CA ASN A 199 9.60 -15.67 15.07
C ASN A 199 10.22 -14.67 14.10
N LYS A 200 10.28 -15.02 12.81
CA LYS A 200 10.73 -14.13 11.74
C LYS A 200 9.65 -13.15 11.26
N VAL A 201 8.38 -13.38 11.61
CA VAL A 201 7.27 -12.56 11.11
C VAL A 201 6.75 -11.63 12.19
N LYS A 202 6.96 -10.32 11.98
CA LYS A 202 6.55 -9.27 12.90
C LYS A 202 5.35 -8.49 12.35
N VAL A 203 4.41 -8.15 13.23
CA VAL A 203 3.27 -7.27 12.87
C VAL A 203 3.65 -5.85 13.25
N ILE A 204 3.60 -4.93 12.27
CA ILE A 204 3.69 -3.49 12.50
C ILE A 204 2.52 -2.84 11.77
N HIS A 205 1.64 -2.18 12.51
CA HIS A 205 0.47 -1.54 11.92
C HIS A 205 0.86 -0.37 11.02
N LEU A 206 0.00 -0.08 10.04
CA LEU A 206 0.06 1.17 9.31
C LEU A 206 -0.38 2.31 10.22
N GLY A 207 -0.08 3.55 9.83
CA GLY A 207 -0.40 4.72 10.64
C GLY A 207 -0.91 5.88 9.81
N VAL A 208 -1.39 6.91 10.51
CA VAL A 208 -1.69 8.24 9.97
C VAL A 208 -0.54 9.19 10.35
N ASP A 209 -0.13 10.06 9.45
CA ASP A 209 0.80 11.14 9.74
C ASP A 209 0.03 12.30 10.36
N ILE A 210 -0.03 12.28 11.69
CA ILE A 210 -0.81 13.21 12.50
C ILE A 210 -0.40 14.67 12.21
N GLU A 211 0.90 14.92 12.06
CA GLU A 211 1.44 16.27 11.85
C GLU A 211 1.03 16.86 10.49
N LYS A 212 0.96 16.03 9.45
CA LYS A 212 0.53 16.42 8.10
C LYS A 212 -0.99 16.46 7.93
N SER A 213 -1.74 15.94 8.90
CA SER A 213 -3.21 15.85 8.82
C SER A 213 -3.92 17.02 9.49
N ILE A 214 -3.18 18.08 9.89
CA ILE A 214 -3.79 19.26 10.53
C ILE A 214 -4.55 20.09 9.49
N VAL A 215 -5.84 20.34 9.76
CA VAL A 215 -6.71 21.24 8.99
C VAL A 215 -7.18 22.34 9.94
N LYS A 216 -6.83 23.60 9.63
CA LYS A 216 -7.11 24.76 10.51
C LYS A 216 -8.54 25.25 10.38
N GLU A 217 -9.05 25.27 9.16
CA GLU A 217 -10.40 25.76 8.84
C GLU A 217 -11.47 24.99 9.62
N SER A 218 -12.53 25.67 10.05
CA SER A 218 -13.73 25.05 10.66
C SER A 218 -14.54 24.27 9.62
N VAL A 219 -15.44 23.40 10.08
CA VAL A 219 -16.35 22.66 9.20
C VAL A 219 -17.23 23.61 8.39
N LYS A 220 -17.69 24.71 9.01
CA LYS A 220 -18.52 25.74 8.35
C LYS A 220 -17.76 26.38 7.19
N GLU A 221 -16.56 26.89 7.43
CA GLU A 221 -15.71 27.50 6.40
C GLU A 221 -15.41 26.52 5.24
N LEU A 222 -15.16 25.25 5.57
CA LEU A 222 -14.90 24.23 4.54
C LEU A 222 -16.15 23.92 3.71
N ARG A 223 -17.33 23.83 4.33
CA ARG A 223 -18.57 23.58 3.59
C ARG A 223 -18.92 24.76 2.68
N GLU A 224 -18.76 25.99 3.14
CA GLU A 224 -18.89 27.20 2.32
C GLU A 224 -17.89 27.19 1.15
N LYS A 225 -16.61 26.95 1.43
CA LYS A 225 -15.54 26.87 0.42
C LYS A 225 -15.81 25.86 -0.69
N PHE A 226 -16.41 24.72 -0.38
CA PHE A 226 -16.65 23.64 -1.33
C PHE A 226 -18.09 23.57 -1.85
N ASN A 227 -18.91 24.61 -1.60
CA ASN A 227 -20.32 24.65 -1.99
C ASN A 227 -21.10 23.41 -1.53
N ILE A 228 -21.06 23.15 -0.23
CA ILE A 228 -21.79 22.11 0.48
C ILE A 228 -22.69 22.82 1.51
N HIS A 229 -23.98 22.51 1.54
CA HIS A 229 -24.88 23.11 2.52
C HIS A 229 -24.56 22.63 3.92
N LEU A 230 -24.78 23.52 4.94
CA LEU A 230 -24.46 23.19 6.33
C LEU A 230 -25.25 22.01 6.87
N ASN A 231 -26.47 21.81 6.36
CA ASN A 231 -27.35 20.72 6.77
C ASN A 231 -27.20 19.44 5.94
N ASP A 232 -26.36 19.44 4.89
CA ASP A 232 -26.14 18.25 4.08
C ASP A 232 -25.51 17.13 4.91
N PHE A 233 -26.04 15.92 4.73
CA PHE A 233 -25.39 14.70 5.23
C PHE A 233 -24.32 14.28 4.22
N VAL A 234 -23.07 14.55 4.57
CA VAL A 234 -21.93 14.35 3.67
C VAL A 234 -21.31 12.98 3.85
N ILE A 235 -21.50 12.12 2.87
CA ILE A 235 -20.86 10.81 2.78
C ILE A 235 -19.59 10.93 1.96
N LEU A 236 -18.46 10.45 2.45
CA LEU A 236 -17.16 10.50 1.77
C LEU A 236 -16.63 9.09 1.42
N THR A 237 -16.13 8.94 0.20
CA THR A 237 -15.26 7.82 -0.19
C THR A 237 -13.95 8.36 -0.76
N VAL A 238 -12.82 7.84 -0.25
CA VAL A 238 -11.48 8.10 -0.81
C VAL A 238 -10.89 6.77 -1.24
N SER A 239 -10.72 6.55 -2.55
CA SER A 239 -10.21 5.27 -3.05
C SER A 239 -9.69 5.38 -4.48
N ARG A 240 -8.77 4.47 -4.86
CA ARG A 240 -8.53 4.19 -6.27
C ARG A 240 -9.73 3.46 -6.87
N PHE A 241 -10.11 3.79 -8.10
CA PHE A 241 -11.27 3.17 -8.76
C PHE A 241 -10.89 1.82 -9.37
N TYR A 242 -11.23 0.77 -8.63
CA TYR A 242 -11.12 -0.63 -9.03
C TYR A 242 -12.45 -1.36 -8.71
N PRO A 243 -12.82 -2.37 -9.52
CA PRO A 243 -14.12 -3.07 -9.35
C PRO A 243 -14.37 -3.65 -7.96
N ARG A 244 -13.29 -4.03 -7.24
CA ARG A 244 -13.39 -4.59 -5.87
C ARG A 244 -13.69 -3.58 -4.77
N LYS A 245 -13.73 -2.28 -5.09
CA LYS A 245 -13.88 -1.22 -4.06
C LYS A 245 -15.32 -1.01 -3.61
N GLY A 246 -16.29 -1.72 -4.22
CA GLY A 246 -17.67 -1.76 -3.75
C GLY A 246 -18.49 -0.51 -4.08
N PHE A 247 -18.12 0.26 -5.11
CA PHE A 247 -18.87 1.42 -5.55
C PHE A 247 -20.32 1.08 -5.94
N ASP A 248 -20.56 -0.11 -6.51
CA ASP A 248 -21.90 -0.60 -6.83
C ASP A 248 -22.80 -0.66 -5.59
N THR A 249 -22.27 -1.19 -4.50
CA THR A 249 -22.97 -1.32 -3.22
C THR A 249 -23.30 0.06 -2.65
N ILE A 250 -22.34 0.99 -2.69
CA ILE A 250 -22.53 2.34 -2.14
C ILE A 250 -23.57 3.10 -2.95
N LEU A 251 -23.44 3.13 -4.29
CA LEU A 251 -24.36 3.87 -5.16
C LEU A 251 -25.81 3.33 -5.10
N LYS A 252 -25.98 2.00 -4.97
CA LYS A 252 -27.31 1.40 -4.75
C LYS A 252 -27.91 1.79 -3.40
N ALA A 253 -27.11 1.81 -2.33
CA ALA A 253 -27.57 2.26 -1.01
C ALA A 253 -28.01 3.73 -1.05
N ILE A 254 -27.23 4.60 -1.69
CA ILE A 254 -27.56 6.02 -1.86
C ILE A 254 -28.86 6.19 -2.66
N LYS A 255 -29.02 5.43 -3.77
CA LYS A 255 -30.27 5.44 -4.55
C LYS A 255 -31.49 5.13 -3.67
N LEU A 256 -31.40 4.07 -2.85
CA LEU A 256 -32.51 3.73 -1.92
C LEU A 256 -32.78 4.81 -0.89
N ILE A 257 -31.74 5.47 -0.36
CA ILE A 257 -31.94 6.58 0.60
C ILE A 257 -32.70 7.73 -0.07
N ILE A 258 -32.32 8.09 -1.30
CA ILE A 258 -32.97 9.19 -2.04
C ILE A 258 -34.45 8.86 -2.33
N GLU A 259 -34.77 7.59 -2.64
CA GLU A 259 -36.15 7.16 -2.95
C GLU A 259 -37.02 7.03 -1.71
N GLU A 260 -36.50 6.40 -0.65
CA GLU A 260 -37.27 6.08 0.56
C GLU A 260 -37.29 7.24 1.56
N HIS A 261 -36.27 8.13 1.53
CA HIS A 261 -36.10 9.23 2.48
C HIS A 261 -35.72 10.55 1.76
N PRO A 262 -36.57 11.08 0.88
CA PRO A 262 -36.26 12.25 0.04
C PRO A 262 -35.97 13.52 0.84
N ASN A 263 -36.38 13.57 2.11
CA ASN A 263 -36.14 14.69 3.02
C ASN A 263 -34.71 14.71 3.63
N ILE A 264 -33.89 13.64 3.41
CA ILE A 264 -32.50 13.62 3.85
C ILE A 264 -31.66 14.42 2.84
N PRO A 265 -31.09 15.58 3.22
CA PRO A 265 -30.25 16.36 2.34
C PRO A 265 -28.88 15.68 2.20
N LEU A 266 -28.77 14.74 1.26
CA LEU A 266 -27.62 13.86 1.10
C LEU A 266 -26.68 14.35 -0.01
N GLN A 267 -25.39 14.43 0.30
CA GLN A 267 -24.33 14.66 -0.67
C GLN A 267 -23.26 13.54 -0.57
N TYR A 268 -23.07 12.78 -1.64
CA TYR A 268 -22.01 11.78 -1.72
C TYR A 268 -20.79 12.32 -2.47
N VAL A 269 -19.66 12.40 -1.79
CA VAL A 269 -18.39 12.88 -2.34
C VAL A 269 -17.44 11.72 -2.59
N ILE A 270 -16.90 11.63 -3.80
CA ILE A 270 -15.94 10.58 -4.20
C ILE A 270 -14.62 11.22 -4.61
N ILE A 271 -13.56 10.88 -3.89
CA ILE A 271 -12.18 11.30 -4.19
C ILE A 271 -11.39 10.09 -4.69
N GLY A 272 -10.74 10.26 -5.85
CA GLY A 272 -9.87 9.26 -6.44
C GLY A 272 -9.96 9.17 -7.94
N SER A 273 -9.27 8.20 -8.50
CA SER A 273 -9.28 7.92 -9.94
C SER A 273 -8.90 6.46 -10.18
N GLY A 274 -9.11 5.98 -11.39
CA GLY A 274 -8.70 4.64 -11.77
C GLY A 274 -9.43 4.09 -12.98
N LYS A 275 -9.08 2.86 -13.36
CA LYS A 275 -9.60 2.22 -14.59
C LYS A 275 -11.11 2.00 -14.59
N ASP A 276 -11.73 1.98 -13.42
CA ASP A 276 -13.16 1.73 -13.23
C ASP A 276 -14.01 3.02 -13.30
N GLU A 277 -13.39 4.18 -13.49
CA GLU A 277 -14.08 5.47 -13.51
C GLU A 277 -15.21 5.57 -14.55
N PRO A 278 -15.04 5.12 -15.82
CA PRO A 278 -16.12 5.17 -16.80
C PRO A 278 -17.35 4.35 -16.36
N ARG A 279 -17.14 3.18 -15.75
CA ARG A 279 -18.23 2.34 -15.23
C ARG A 279 -18.95 3.00 -14.06
N ILE A 280 -18.22 3.63 -13.14
CA ILE A 280 -18.79 4.36 -12.00
C ILE A 280 -19.65 5.53 -12.51
N LYS A 281 -19.15 6.34 -13.46
CA LYS A 281 -19.89 7.44 -14.06
C LYS A 281 -21.17 6.95 -14.74
N LYS A 282 -21.09 5.84 -15.48
CA LYS A 282 -22.27 5.21 -16.11
C LYS A 282 -23.29 4.80 -15.05
N LEU A 283 -22.84 4.12 -13.98
CA LEU A 283 -23.74 3.66 -12.93
C LEU A 283 -24.44 4.82 -12.20
N ILE A 284 -23.75 5.94 -11.96
CA ILE A 284 -24.35 7.17 -11.39
C ILE A 284 -25.47 7.71 -12.30
N SER A 285 -25.25 7.69 -13.62
CA SER A 285 -26.25 8.10 -14.60
C SER A 285 -27.43 7.13 -14.66
N ASP A 286 -27.17 5.83 -14.76
CA ASP A 286 -28.19 4.77 -14.85
C ASP A 286 -29.11 4.75 -13.61
N LEU A 287 -28.56 5.08 -12.42
CA LEU A 287 -29.32 5.20 -11.18
C LEU A 287 -30.03 6.56 -11.01
N ASN A 288 -29.82 7.51 -11.91
CA ASN A 288 -30.36 8.87 -11.87
C ASN A 288 -30.09 9.61 -10.56
N ILE A 289 -28.87 9.54 -10.04
CA ILE A 289 -28.44 10.16 -8.76
C ILE A 289 -27.34 11.21 -8.94
N LYS A 290 -27.15 11.74 -10.14
CA LYS A 290 -26.07 12.67 -10.48
C LYS A 290 -26.05 13.93 -9.64
N SER A 291 -27.22 14.47 -9.28
CA SER A 291 -27.37 15.67 -8.42
C SER A 291 -26.85 15.47 -6.98
N HIS A 292 -26.83 14.23 -6.51
CA HIS A 292 -26.38 13.87 -5.16
C HIS A 292 -24.91 13.38 -5.11
N VAL A 293 -24.23 13.23 -6.25
CA VAL A 293 -22.88 12.66 -6.31
C VAL A 293 -21.88 13.66 -6.86
N LYS A 294 -20.84 13.96 -6.07
CA LYS A 294 -19.73 14.84 -6.44
C LYS A 294 -18.46 14.01 -6.68
N LEU A 295 -18.06 13.84 -7.94
CA LEU A 295 -16.85 13.13 -8.35
C LEU A 295 -15.71 14.13 -8.51
N LEU A 296 -14.72 14.14 -7.59
CA LEU A 296 -13.66 15.15 -7.56
C LEU A 296 -12.39 14.74 -8.31
N GLY A 297 -12.29 13.46 -8.71
CA GLY A 297 -11.03 12.96 -9.25
C GLY A 297 -9.93 12.88 -8.18
N SER A 298 -8.67 12.89 -8.61
CA SER A 298 -7.52 12.89 -7.69
C SER A 298 -7.23 14.29 -7.19
N VAL A 299 -7.20 14.47 -5.87
CA VAL A 299 -6.87 15.72 -5.21
C VAL A 299 -5.53 15.62 -4.45
N ASN A 300 -4.99 16.75 -4.00
CA ASN A 300 -3.82 16.77 -3.13
C ASN A 300 -4.20 16.40 -1.67
N GLU A 301 -3.19 16.16 -0.83
CA GLU A 301 -3.39 15.73 0.57
C GLU A 301 -4.15 16.79 1.39
N THR A 302 -3.88 18.07 1.17
CA THR A 302 -4.58 19.17 1.90
C THR A 302 -6.07 19.14 1.62
N VAL A 303 -6.47 19.09 0.36
CA VAL A 303 -7.88 19.02 -0.05
C VAL A 303 -8.52 17.72 0.44
N LYS A 304 -7.83 16.59 0.36
CA LYS A 304 -8.32 15.31 0.90
C LYS A 304 -8.62 15.41 2.39
N ASN A 305 -7.72 16.00 3.17
CA ASN A 305 -7.89 16.18 4.61
C ASN A 305 -9.02 17.14 4.96
N GLN A 306 -9.21 18.21 4.15
CA GLN A 306 -10.34 19.11 4.27
C GLN A 306 -11.67 18.39 4.06
N TYR A 307 -11.75 17.50 3.06
CA TYR A 307 -12.95 16.67 2.83
C TYR A 307 -13.18 15.65 3.94
N TYR A 308 -12.15 15.04 4.51
CA TYR A 308 -12.34 14.23 5.73
C TYR A 308 -12.97 15.08 6.84
N LYS A 309 -12.41 16.27 7.12
CA LYS A 309 -12.88 17.12 8.23
C LYS A 309 -14.33 17.59 8.09
N LEU A 310 -14.80 17.89 6.87
CA LEU A 310 -16.17 18.40 6.64
C LEU A 310 -17.24 17.31 6.51
N SER A 311 -16.84 16.03 6.38
CA SER A 311 -17.77 14.92 6.15
C SER A 311 -18.38 14.39 7.45
N ASP A 312 -19.56 13.79 7.35
CA ASP A 312 -20.27 13.19 8.49
C ASP A 312 -19.94 11.69 8.65
N VAL A 313 -19.68 10.99 7.53
CA VAL A 313 -19.35 9.57 7.52
C VAL A 313 -18.43 9.21 6.36
N PHE A 314 -17.51 8.30 6.61
CA PHE A 314 -16.67 7.69 5.56
C PHE A 314 -17.18 6.30 5.22
N VAL A 315 -17.31 6.01 3.92
CA VAL A 315 -17.78 4.71 3.43
C VAL A 315 -16.84 4.14 2.40
N LEU A 316 -16.44 2.89 2.60
CA LEU A 316 -15.78 2.08 1.56
C LEU A 316 -16.07 0.60 1.88
N VAL A 317 -16.69 -0.14 0.96
CA VAL A 317 -17.16 -1.51 1.20
C VAL A 317 -16.53 -2.51 0.22
N PRO A 318 -15.21 -2.75 0.35
CA PRO A 318 -14.48 -3.58 -0.60
C PRO A 318 -14.89 -5.05 -0.54
N GLU A 319 -14.87 -5.68 -1.71
CA GLU A 319 -15.10 -7.10 -1.89
C GLU A 319 -13.78 -7.85 -2.01
N VAL A 320 -13.80 -9.15 -1.69
CA VAL A 320 -12.72 -10.07 -2.07
C VAL A 320 -12.97 -10.56 -3.49
N LYS A 321 -12.04 -10.29 -4.41
CA LYS A 321 -12.09 -10.81 -5.79
C LYS A 321 -10.81 -11.59 -6.09
N LYS A 322 -10.95 -12.90 -6.28
CA LYS A 322 -9.83 -13.83 -6.53
C LYS A 322 -8.71 -13.63 -5.50
N GLU A 323 -7.52 -13.24 -5.95
CA GLU A 323 -6.34 -13.01 -5.11
C GLU A 323 -6.17 -11.53 -4.70
N SER A 324 -7.18 -10.67 -4.94
CA SER A 324 -7.12 -9.24 -4.61
C SER A 324 -7.97 -8.93 -3.40
N ILE A 325 -7.32 -8.58 -2.31
CA ILE A 325 -7.91 -8.35 -0.98
C ILE A 325 -7.56 -6.93 -0.51
N GLU A 326 -8.49 -6.30 0.24
CA GLU A 326 -8.13 -5.10 1.00
C GLU A 326 -7.25 -5.52 2.18
N GLY A 327 -5.97 -5.12 2.14
CA GLY A 327 -4.99 -5.54 3.14
C GLY A 327 -5.20 -4.93 4.51
N PHE A 328 -5.69 -3.68 4.55
CA PHE A 328 -5.97 -2.95 5.78
C PHE A 328 -7.02 -1.86 5.56
N GLY A 329 -6.83 -0.99 4.55
CA GLY A 329 -7.67 0.17 4.31
C GLY A 329 -7.27 1.37 5.17
N ILE A 330 -6.09 1.95 4.91
CA ILE A 330 -5.57 3.12 5.64
C ILE A 330 -6.56 4.30 5.67
N VAL A 331 -7.41 4.43 4.66
CA VAL A 331 -8.42 5.48 4.54
C VAL A 331 -9.46 5.47 5.67
N TYR A 332 -9.73 4.32 6.30
CA TYR A 332 -10.62 4.25 7.46
C TYR A 332 -9.99 4.91 8.69
N ILE A 333 -8.71 4.64 8.94
CA ILE A 333 -8.01 5.27 10.06
C ILE A 333 -7.70 6.74 9.76
N GLU A 334 -7.52 7.13 8.48
CA GLU A 334 -7.46 8.54 8.09
C GLU A 334 -8.78 9.24 8.43
N ALA A 335 -9.93 8.65 8.08
CA ALA A 335 -11.25 9.19 8.41
C ALA A 335 -11.49 9.28 9.93
N ASN A 336 -11.23 8.19 10.66
CA ASN A 336 -11.34 8.19 12.13
C ASN A 336 -10.46 9.27 12.79
N TYR A 337 -9.28 9.58 12.22
CA TYR A 337 -8.44 10.68 12.74
C TYR A 337 -9.17 12.03 12.74
N PHE A 338 -10.07 12.27 11.80
CA PHE A 338 -10.92 13.47 11.72
C PHE A 338 -12.22 13.36 12.51
N ASN A 339 -12.35 12.45 13.46
CA ASN A 339 -13.53 12.21 14.31
C ASN A 339 -14.78 11.81 13.51
N ILE A 340 -14.66 11.22 12.34
CA ILE A 340 -15.81 10.73 11.58
C ILE A 340 -15.91 9.20 11.66
N PRO A 341 -17.12 8.67 11.89
CA PRO A 341 -17.33 7.22 11.88
C PRO A 341 -17.13 6.66 10.49
N VAL A 342 -16.81 5.37 10.43
CA VAL A 342 -16.52 4.69 9.18
C VAL A 342 -17.44 3.49 8.98
N ILE A 343 -17.83 3.21 7.71
CA ILE A 343 -18.55 2.00 7.36
C ILE A 343 -17.70 1.23 6.35
N GLY A 344 -17.38 -0.02 6.67
CA GLY A 344 -16.59 -0.91 5.84
C GLY A 344 -17.24 -2.27 5.63
N ALA A 345 -16.68 -3.07 4.72
CA ALA A 345 -17.12 -4.45 4.54
C ALA A 345 -16.35 -5.42 5.46
N ARG A 346 -17.00 -6.51 5.91
CA ARG A 346 -16.37 -7.63 6.64
C ARG A 346 -15.46 -8.43 5.71
N SER A 347 -14.53 -7.78 5.05
CA SER A 347 -13.62 -8.40 4.09
C SER A 347 -12.16 -8.09 4.40
N GLY A 348 -11.30 -9.07 4.22
CA GLY A 348 -9.85 -8.89 4.35
C GLY A 348 -9.41 -8.27 5.68
N GLY A 349 -8.49 -7.31 5.59
CA GLY A 349 -7.94 -6.58 6.73
C GLY A 349 -8.78 -5.40 7.22
N VAL A 350 -9.93 -5.11 6.61
CA VAL A 350 -10.85 -4.02 7.04
C VAL A 350 -11.28 -4.20 8.49
N ARG A 351 -11.49 -5.46 8.92
CA ARG A 351 -11.83 -5.82 10.31
C ARG A 351 -10.76 -5.41 11.35
N ILE A 352 -9.57 -5.06 10.90
CA ILE A 352 -8.50 -4.57 11.79
C ILE A 352 -8.52 -3.04 11.85
N ALA A 353 -8.88 -2.39 10.72
CA ALA A 353 -9.00 -0.94 10.66
C ALA A 353 -10.23 -0.44 11.41
N ILE A 354 -11.35 -1.18 11.35
CA ILE A 354 -12.64 -0.83 11.98
C ILE A 354 -12.90 -1.76 13.17
N GLU A 355 -13.19 -1.17 14.32
CA GLU A 355 -13.75 -1.87 15.47
C GLU A 355 -15.27 -1.70 15.42
N ASP A 356 -15.97 -2.78 15.05
CA ASP A 356 -17.40 -2.80 14.77
C ASP A 356 -18.23 -2.36 15.99
N GLY A 357 -19.13 -1.41 15.79
CA GLY A 357 -19.95 -0.79 16.84
C GLY A 357 -19.22 0.21 17.75
N LYS A 358 -17.88 0.44 17.54
CA LYS A 358 -17.10 1.38 18.36
C LYS A 358 -16.44 2.50 17.56
N SER A 359 -15.74 2.19 16.46
CA SER A 359 -15.15 3.22 15.59
C SER A 359 -15.93 3.40 14.28
N GLY A 360 -16.99 2.65 14.11
CA GLY A 360 -17.82 2.58 12.91
C GLY A 360 -18.52 1.23 12.79
N PHE A 361 -18.95 0.87 11.58
CA PHE A 361 -19.70 -0.35 11.34
C PHE A 361 -19.06 -1.23 10.27
N LEU A 362 -19.24 -2.55 10.42
CA LEU A 362 -18.89 -3.54 9.42
C LEU A 362 -20.16 -4.21 8.89
N ILE A 363 -20.35 -4.14 7.58
CA ILE A 363 -21.44 -4.83 6.87
C ILE A 363 -20.91 -6.00 6.04
N GLU A 364 -21.77 -6.90 5.62
CA GLU A 364 -21.38 -7.95 4.68
C GLU A 364 -21.08 -7.34 3.28
N PRO A 365 -20.09 -7.87 2.53
CA PRO A 365 -19.83 -7.43 1.18
C PRO A 365 -21.09 -7.50 0.29
N LYS A 366 -21.32 -6.47 -0.52
CA LYS A 366 -22.48 -6.30 -1.42
C LYS A 366 -23.82 -6.04 -0.74
N ASP A 367 -23.89 -5.97 0.56
CA ASP A 367 -25.12 -5.69 1.30
C ASP A 367 -25.40 -4.18 1.33
N PHE A 368 -26.02 -3.69 0.26
CA PHE A 368 -26.39 -2.26 0.14
C PHE A 368 -27.59 -1.90 1.03
N ARG A 369 -28.40 -2.87 1.48
CA ARG A 369 -29.53 -2.61 2.39
C ARG A 369 -29.02 -2.32 3.80
N SER A 370 -28.16 -3.18 4.35
CA SER A 370 -27.49 -2.88 5.63
C SER A 370 -26.67 -1.60 5.58
N LEU A 371 -26.03 -1.28 4.43
CA LEU A 371 -25.34 0.00 4.27
C LEU A 371 -26.30 1.17 4.39
N LYS A 372 -27.46 1.12 3.70
CA LYS A 372 -28.53 2.14 3.80
C LYS A 372 -28.95 2.33 5.26
N GLU A 373 -29.27 1.25 5.97
CA GLU A 373 -29.71 1.29 7.38
C GLU A 373 -28.69 1.95 8.29
N LYS A 374 -27.38 1.61 8.13
CA LYS A 374 -26.32 2.24 8.93
C LYS A 374 -26.13 3.71 8.60
N LEU A 375 -26.28 4.12 7.36
CA LEU A 375 -26.23 5.53 6.95
C LEU A 375 -27.39 6.31 7.55
N ILE A 376 -28.62 5.80 7.50
CA ILE A 376 -29.81 6.43 8.10
C ILE A 376 -29.66 6.50 9.62
N LEU A 377 -29.16 5.46 10.27
CA LEU A 377 -28.88 5.45 11.70
C LEU A 377 -27.93 6.61 12.09
N LEU A 378 -26.81 6.76 11.36
CA LEU A 378 -25.84 7.84 11.63
C LEU A 378 -26.37 9.24 11.30
N TYR A 379 -27.28 9.35 10.32
CA TYR A 379 -27.95 10.62 10.04
C TYR A 379 -28.88 11.05 11.19
N ASN A 380 -29.68 10.11 11.70
CA ASN A 380 -30.70 10.37 12.74
C ASN A 380 -30.08 10.50 14.14
N ASP A 381 -29.06 9.73 14.46
CA ASP A 381 -28.39 9.72 15.76
C ASP A 381 -27.03 10.41 15.72
N LYS A 382 -27.05 11.73 15.95
CA LYS A 382 -25.82 12.55 15.96
C LYS A 382 -24.92 12.26 17.16
N HIS A 383 -25.49 11.77 18.28
CA HIS A 383 -24.68 11.35 19.43
C HIS A 383 -23.88 10.10 19.12
N LEU A 384 -24.51 9.07 18.58
CA LEU A 384 -23.82 7.87 18.12
C LEU A 384 -22.74 8.19 17.07
N CYS A 385 -23.07 9.06 16.10
CA CYS A 385 -22.13 9.49 15.08
C CYS A 385 -20.85 10.10 15.71
N ARG A 386 -21.05 11.00 16.68
CA ARG A 386 -19.96 11.66 17.42
C ARG A 386 -19.16 10.68 18.26
N ASP A 387 -19.81 9.78 19.00
CA ASP A 387 -19.14 8.83 19.90
C ASP A 387 -18.26 7.83 19.12
N LEU A 388 -18.77 7.29 18.01
CA LEU A 388 -18.01 6.44 17.11
C LEU A 388 -16.79 7.17 16.53
N GLY A 389 -16.96 8.43 16.14
CA GLY A 389 -15.88 9.26 15.61
C GLY A 389 -14.79 9.53 16.66
N LEU A 390 -15.18 9.93 17.87
CA LEU A 390 -14.26 10.20 18.99
C LEU A 390 -13.48 8.95 19.41
N TYR A 391 -14.17 7.82 19.54
CA TYR A 391 -13.51 6.55 19.83
C TYR A 391 -12.50 6.19 18.74
N GLY A 392 -12.90 6.31 17.46
CA GLY A 392 -12.03 6.07 16.31
C GLY A 392 -10.79 6.94 16.34
N HIS A 393 -10.94 8.23 16.64
CA HIS A 393 -9.83 9.19 16.76
C HIS A 393 -8.84 8.81 17.88
N ALA A 394 -9.34 8.50 19.08
CA ALA A 394 -8.50 8.08 20.19
C ALA A 394 -7.70 6.84 19.84
N ARG A 395 -8.36 5.83 19.22
CA ARG A 395 -7.73 4.60 18.76
C ARG A 395 -6.63 4.84 17.72
N VAL A 396 -6.84 5.80 16.79
CA VAL A 396 -5.82 6.15 15.79
C VAL A 396 -4.59 6.74 16.45
N LYS A 397 -4.76 7.70 17.37
CA LYS A 397 -3.64 8.31 18.12
C LYS A 397 -2.85 7.30 18.93
N GLU A 398 -3.52 6.30 19.49
CA GLU A 398 -2.89 5.28 20.32
C GLU A 398 -2.17 4.22 19.48
N SER A 399 -2.88 3.62 18.50
CA SER A 399 -2.47 2.38 17.85
C SER A 399 -2.02 2.52 16.40
N PHE A 400 -2.37 3.62 15.72
CA PHE A 400 -2.09 3.84 14.30
C PHE A 400 -1.32 5.13 14.04
N ASN A 401 -0.28 5.36 14.83
CA ASN A 401 0.59 6.54 14.75
C ASN A 401 1.92 6.19 14.11
N TRP A 402 2.31 6.87 13.04
CA TRP A 402 3.57 6.60 12.34
C TRP A 402 4.80 6.86 13.21
N THR A 403 4.79 7.84 14.11
CA THR A 403 5.92 8.12 15.00
C THR A 403 6.17 6.95 15.95
N LYS A 404 5.11 6.39 16.55
CA LYS A 404 5.21 5.18 17.39
C LYS A 404 5.65 3.96 16.58
N ASN A 405 5.07 3.78 15.41
CA ASN A 405 5.37 2.64 14.55
C ASN A 405 6.82 2.67 14.04
N ALA A 406 7.37 3.85 13.75
CA ALA A 406 8.76 4.01 13.32
C ALA A 406 9.76 3.51 14.37
N LEU A 407 9.49 3.69 15.66
CA LEU A 407 10.30 3.12 16.73
C LEU A 407 10.29 1.58 16.70
N ILE A 408 9.14 0.98 16.41
CA ILE A 408 9.02 -0.47 16.27
C ILE A 408 9.80 -0.94 15.03
N TYR A 409 9.69 -0.22 13.89
CA TYR A 409 10.51 -0.50 12.71
C TYR A 409 12.01 -0.42 13.05
N GLN A 410 12.46 0.64 13.71
CA GLN A 410 13.86 0.83 14.11
C GLN A 410 14.35 -0.35 14.96
N ASN A 411 13.58 -0.78 15.96
CA ASN A 411 13.93 -1.90 16.84
C ASN A 411 14.00 -3.23 16.08
N VAL A 412 13.06 -3.49 15.15
CA VAL A 412 13.09 -4.69 14.30
C VAL A 412 14.34 -4.69 13.42
N LEU A 413 14.70 -3.56 12.83
CA LEU A 413 15.89 -3.43 12.00
C LEU A 413 17.18 -3.63 12.82
N LYS A 414 17.29 -3.04 14.02
CA LYS A 414 18.42 -3.25 14.94
C LYS A 414 18.55 -4.72 15.37
N SER A 415 17.42 -5.36 15.71
CA SER A 415 17.39 -6.79 16.05
C SER A 415 17.85 -7.67 14.88
N ALA A 416 17.40 -7.38 13.66
CA ALA A 416 17.80 -8.12 12.47
C ALA A 416 19.31 -8.00 12.19
N ILE A 417 19.90 -6.83 12.41
CA ILE A 417 21.35 -6.63 12.30
C ILE A 417 22.08 -7.51 13.32
N LYS A 418 21.68 -7.45 14.59
CA LYS A 418 22.29 -8.23 15.66
C LYS A 418 22.21 -9.73 15.37
N GLU A 419 21.04 -10.24 15.01
CA GLU A 419 20.81 -11.65 14.67
C GLU A 419 21.67 -12.11 13.49
N TYR A 420 21.81 -11.29 12.44
CA TYR A 420 22.61 -11.62 11.27
C TYR A 420 24.08 -11.83 11.61
N TYR A 421 24.69 -10.89 12.32
CA TYR A 421 26.11 -10.96 12.65
C TYR A 421 26.44 -11.93 13.80
N SER A 422 25.47 -12.28 14.69
CA SER A 422 25.69 -13.36 15.66
C SER A 422 25.71 -14.75 15.02
N ASN A 423 25.04 -14.95 13.91
CA ASN A 423 25.00 -16.23 13.19
C ASN A 423 26.17 -16.42 12.22
N ILE A 424 27.03 -15.41 12.02
CA ILE A 424 28.24 -15.48 11.19
C ILE A 424 29.49 -15.80 12.06
N LYS A 425 29.43 -15.47 13.35
CA LYS A 425 30.43 -15.86 14.33
C LYS A 425 30.25 -17.32 14.74
#